data_3b8d7c7f96adc283c63bd85a853e11f1
#
_entry.id   3b8d7c7f96adc283c63bd85a853e11f1
#
_cell.length_a   1.000
_cell.length_b   1.000
_cell.length_c   1.000
_cell.angle_alpha   90.00
_cell.angle_beta   90.00
_cell.angle_gamma   90.00
#
_symmetry.space_group_name_H-M   'P 1'
#
loop_
_entity.id
_entity.type
_entity.pdbx_description
1 polymer ?
#
loop_
_entity_poly.entity_id
_entity_poly.type
_entity_poly.pdbx_seq_one_letter_code
_entity_poly.pdbx_strand_id
1 'polypeptide(L)'
;IVRVRNPEYSNAYFKDKNFLGFSLVVNPELLTARYIANTVEFPNALSVETFANGRVILMAFKVTENSQLSGMTMEQFRKKFVNILVCTIDRQGELIIPDGNATMQIGDKIYVTGKRVDMALFHSYIKPKSIKKLLLIGAGRISYYLLNILKNNRIKVKLIEQKMDRAQTFSQVFPEVSVILGDGTAKDLLLEESAASYDAVATLTGVDEENIITSMFLESLGIHKNITKVNRTSLLEIIDTSETTTIVTPKSIAVDTVMHFVRGRYNAKDSSLDALHHVANGRIETLQFQIKENNKIAGKKLSELEFANGVLIAAIIRNGK
;
A
#
# COMPACT_ATOMS: atom_id res chain seq x y z
N ILE A 1 -9.90 21.80 2.06
CA ILE A 1 -9.79 20.35 2.31
C ILE A 1 -11.02 19.90 3.06
N VAL A 2 -11.65 18.84 2.61
CA VAL A 2 -12.84 18.25 3.28
C VAL A 2 -12.57 16.77 3.59
N ARG A 3 -13.05 16.33 4.76
CA ARG A 3 -13.02 14.93 5.17
C ARG A 3 -14.39 14.30 4.99
N VAL A 4 -14.47 13.22 4.21
CA VAL A 4 -15.71 12.45 3.97
C VAL A 4 -15.48 11.02 4.45
N ARG A 5 -16.37 10.52 5.32
CA ARG A 5 -16.24 9.17 5.92
C ARG A 5 -17.32 8.20 5.46
N ASN A 6 -18.52 8.72 5.13
CA ASN A 6 -19.63 7.86 4.75
C ASN A 6 -19.49 7.38 3.31
N PRO A 7 -19.58 6.05 3.04
CA PRO A 7 -19.52 5.49 1.69
C PRO A 7 -20.56 6.08 0.73
N GLU A 8 -21.76 6.37 1.19
CA GLU A 8 -22.85 6.92 0.38
C GLU A 8 -22.51 8.27 -0.22
N TYR A 9 -21.82 9.11 0.54
CA TYR A 9 -21.45 10.46 0.10
C TYR A 9 -20.12 10.51 -0.63
N SER A 10 -19.24 9.53 -0.41
CA SER A 10 -17.88 9.58 -0.93
C SER A 10 -17.84 9.66 -2.46
N ASN A 11 -18.67 8.88 -3.15
CA ASN A 11 -18.71 8.85 -4.62
C ASN A 11 -19.22 10.18 -5.23
N ALA A 12 -20.22 10.82 -4.61
CA ALA A 12 -20.75 12.11 -5.05
C ALA A 12 -19.70 13.22 -4.91
N TYR A 13 -19.09 13.34 -3.74
CA TYR A 13 -18.09 14.37 -3.47
C TYR A 13 -16.79 14.20 -4.29
N PHE A 14 -16.40 12.97 -4.61
CA PHE A 14 -15.24 12.75 -5.48
C PHE A 14 -15.50 13.12 -6.94
N LYS A 15 -16.74 12.97 -7.43
CA LYS A 15 -17.11 13.35 -8.80
C LYS A 15 -17.23 14.86 -8.97
N ASP A 16 -17.81 15.54 -7.99
CA ASP A 16 -18.20 16.96 -8.11
C ASP A 16 -17.34 17.91 -7.27
N LYS A 17 -16.13 17.49 -6.87
CA LYS A 17 -15.22 18.28 -6.02
C LYS A 17 -14.97 19.70 -6.55
N ASN A 18 -14.90 19.87 -7.89
CA ASN A 18 -14.65 21.16 -8.51
C ASN A 18 -15.87 22.09 -8.42
N PHE A 19 -17.09 21.53 -8.55
CA PHE A 19 -18.34 22.28 -8.42
C PHE A 19 -18.52 22.78 -6.97
N LEU A 20 -18.14 21.99 -5.98
CA LEU A 20 -18.23 22.35 -4.58
C LEU A 20 -17.04 23.19 -4.07
N GLY A 21 -16.10 23.54 -4.94
CA GLY A 21 -14.91 24.33 -4.57
C GLY A 21 -13.93 23.61 -3.64
N PHE A 22 -14.00 22.28 -3.53
CA PHE A 22 -13.08 21.52 -2.68
C PHE A 22 -11.77 21.26 -3.40
N SER A 23 -10.69 21.74 -2.81
CA SER A 23 -9.33 21.50 -3.33
C SER A 23 -8.87 20.05 -3.10
N LEU A 24 -9.27 19.43 -2.00
CA LEU A 24 -8.96 18.05 -1.66
C LEU A 24 -10.11 17.43 -0.85
N VAL A 25 -10.50 16.21 -1.24
CA VAL A 25 -11.42 15.36 -0.48
C VAL A 25 -10.65 14.18 0.07
N VAL A 26 -10.67 13.99 1.39
CA VAL A 26 -9.95 12.92 2.09
C VAL A 26 -10.95 11.98 2.76
N ASN A 27 -10.81 10.69 2.46
CA ASN A 27 -11.54 9.63 3.15
C ASN A 27 -10.52 8.66 3.76
N PRO A 28 -10.22 8.80 5.08
CA PRO A 28 -9.21 7.97 5.75
C PRO A 28 -9.52 6.49 5.69
N GLU A 29 -10.79 6.12 5.79
CA GLU A 29 -11.22 4.73 5.77
C GLU A 29 -11.01 4.09 4.38
N LEU A 30 -11.31 4.82 3.30
CA LEU A 30 -11.05 4.38 1.93
C LEU A 30 -9.55 4.29 1.63
N LEU A 31 -8.76 5.28 2.07
CA LEU A 31 -7.31 5.26 1.91
C LEU A 31 -6.69 4.07 2.64
N THR A 32 -7.13 3.80 3.87
CA THR A 32 -6.69 2.64 4.64
C THR A 32 -7.08 1.32 3.95
N ALA A 33 -8.30 1.23 3.42
CA ALA A 33 -8.75 0.05 2.68
C ALA A 33 -7.90 -0.19 1.42
N ARG A 34 -7.53 0.87 0.69
CA ARG A 34 -6.61 0.77 -0.47
C ARG A 34 -5.22 0.30 -0.05
N TYR A 35 -4.70 0.83 1.06
CA TYR A 35 -3.42 0.38 1.60
C TYR A 35 -3.45 -1.10 1.96
N ILE A 36 -4.50 -1.56 2.66
CA ILE A 36 -4.69 -2.97 3.00
C ILE A 36 -4.83 -3.83 1.73
N ALA A 37 -5.60 -3.40 0.74
CA ALA A 37 -5.76 -4.12 -0.51
C ALA A 37 -4.41 -4.30 -1.25
N ASN A 38 -3.58 -3.26 -1.29
CA ASN A 38 -2.23 -3.35 -1.85
C ASN A 38 -1.34 -4.32 -1.04
N THR A 39 -1.44 -4.31 0.30
CA THR A 39 -0.71 -5.24 1.18
C THR A 39 -1.13 -6.70 0.94
N VAL A 40 -2.41 -6.93 0.67
CA VAL A 40 -2.96 -8.25 0.35
C VAL A 40 -2.56 -8.70 -1.06
N GLU A 41 -2.53 -7.80 -2.02
CA GLU A 41 -2.09 -8.08 -3.39
C GLU A 41 -0.58 -8.35 -3.48
N PHE A 42 0.21 -7.64 -2.68
CA PHE A 42 1.68 -7.71 -2.66
C PHE A 42 2.23 -8.02 -1.26
N PRO A 43 1.97 -9.21 -0.72
CA PRO A 43 2.21 -9.52 0.71
C PRO A 43 3.69 -9.45 1.13
N ASN A 44 4.63 -9.64 0.20
CA ASN A 44 6.06 -9.56 0.47
C ASN A 44 6.65 -8.17 0.26
N ALA A 45 5.86 -7.21 -0.22
CA ALA A 45 6.32 -5.84 -0.32
C ALA A 45 6.36 -5.19 1.07
N LEU A 46 7.45 -4.50 1.37
CA LEU A 46 7.62 -3.70 2.58
C LEU A 46 6.76 -2.43 2.53
N SER A 47 6.64 -1.86 1.32
CA SER A 47 5.75 -0.73 1.04
C SER A 47 5.27 -0.77 -0.40
N VAL A 48 4.10 -0.20 -0.66
CA VAL A 48 3.50 -0.06 -1.99
C VAL A 48 2.91 1.33 -2.11
N GLU A 49 3.56 2.16 -2.93
CA GLU A 49 3.10 3.51 -3.24
C GLU A 49 2.56 3.57 -4.68
N THR A 50 1.51 4.35 -4.89
CA THR A 50 0.87 4.45 -6.20
C THR A 50 0.89 5.87 -6.72
N PHE A 51 1.26 6.04 -7.99
CA PHE A 51 1.35 7.31 -8.70
C PHE A 51 0.43 7.30 -9.91
N ALA A 52 0.15 8.50 -10.46
CA ALA A 52 -0.63 8.67 -11.67
C ALA A 52 -1.97 7.90 -11.65
N ASN A 53 -2.74 8.05 -10.56
CA ASN A 53 -4.01 7.35 -10.36
C ASN A 53 -3.87 5.82 -10.37
N GLY A 54 -2.78 5.29 -9.80
CA GLY A 54 -2.53 3.86 -9.66
C GLY A 54 -1.91 3.17 -10.88
N ARG A 55 -1.49 3.92 -11.90
CA ARG A 55 -0.88 3.37 -13.12
C ARG A 55 0.56 2.96 -12.92
N VAL A 56 1.29 3.72 -12.12
CA VAL A 56 2.68 3.44 -11.74
C VAL A 56 2.72 3.08 -10.27
N ILE A 57 3.48 2.06 -9.93
CA ILE A 57 3.66 1.58 -8.58
C ILE A 57 5.15 1.63 -8.26
N LEU A 58 5.46 2.12 -7.07
CA LEU A 58 6.77 1.99 -6.43
C LEU A 58 6.62 1.02 -5.26
N MET A 59 7.42 -0.04 -5.27
CA MET A 59 7.42 -1.05 -4.20
C MET A 59 8.80 -1.19 -3.58
N ALA A 60 8.83 -1.42 -2.29
CA ALA A 60 10.04 -1.82 -1.59
C ALA A 60 10.02 -3.32 -1.28
N PHE A 61 11.13 -3.99 -1.50
CA PHE A 61 11.33 -5.41 -1.19
C PHE A 61 12.65 -5.62 -0.46
N LYS A 62 12.68 -6.61 0.44
CA LYS A 62 13.92 -7.09 1.05
C LYS A 62 14.48 -8.24 0.23
N VAL A 63 15.75 -8.17 -0.11
CA VAL A 63 16.48 -9.29 -0.74
C VAL A 63 16.84 -10.29 0.35
N THR A 64 16.23 -11.48 0.29
CA THR A 64 16.47 -12.58 1.24
C THR A 64 17.37 -13.63 0.62
N GLU A 65 17.89 -14.56 1.42
CA GLU A 65 18.72 -15.68 0.95
C GLU A 65 18.03 -16.51 -0.13
N ASN A 66 16.72 -16.73 0.00
CA ASN A 66 15.93 -17.50 -0.96
C ASN A 66 15.45 -16.66 -2.15
N SER A 67 15.81 -15.38 -2.20
CA SER A 67 15.42 -14.48 -3.29
C SER A 67 16.23 -14.77 -4.56
N GLN A 68 15.55 -14.94 -5.68
CA GLN A 68 16.20 -15.03 -7.00
C GLN A 68 16.91 -13.73 -7.42
N LEU A 69 16.80 -12.67 -6.61
CA LEU A 69 17.43 -11.37 -6.83
C LEU A 69 18.84 -11.29 -6.22
N SER A 70 19.15 -12.16 -5.24
CA SER A 70 20.46 -12.18 -4.59
C SER A 70 21.56 -12.50 -5.61
N GLY A 71 22.60 -11.67 -5.65
CA GLY A 71 23.72 -11.79 -6.60
C GLY A 71 23.43 -11.29 -8.01
N MET A 72 22.20 -10.84 -8.31
CA MET A 72 21.86 -10.31 -9.64
C MET A 72 22.40 -8.89 -9.81
N THR A 73 23.07 -8.62 -10.94
CA THR A 73 23.48 -7.26 -11.30
C THR A 73 22.31 -6.46 -11.88
N MET A 74 22.39 -5.13 -11.83
CA MET A 74 21.37 -4.26 -12.42
C MET A 74 21.24 -4.48 -13.94
N GLU A 75 22.32 -4.78 -14.63
CA GLU A 75 22.29 -5.12 -16.06
C GLU A 75 21.48 -6.40 -16.32
N GLN A 76 21.71 -7.46 -15.52
CA GLN A 76 20.94 -8.71 -15.59
C GLN A 76 19.47 -8.47 -15.26
N PHE A 77 19.19 -7.67 -14.22
CA PHE A 77 17.83 -7.29 -13.83
C PHE A 77 17.11 -6.58 -14.98
N ARG A 78 17.74 -5.58 -15.58
CA ARG A 78 17.18 -4.80 -16.69
C ARG A 78 16.91 -5.64 -17.94
N LYS A 79 17.79 -6.59 -18.28
CA LYS A 79 17.58 -7.53 -19.38
C LYS A 79 16.34 -8.41 -19.15
N LYS A 80 16.09 -8.78 -17.90
CA LYS A 80 14.96 -9.64 -17.51
C LYS A 80 13.65 -8.87 -17.34
N PHE A 81 13.71 -7.67 -16.79
CA PHE A 81 12.55 -6.84 -16.44
C PHE A 81 12.64 -5.48 -17.15
N VAL A 82 12.43 -5.47 -18.45
CA VAL A 82 12.62 -4.30 -19.31
C VAL A 82 11.80 -3.07 -18.88
N ASN A 83 10.60 -3.30 -18.35
CA ASN A 83 9.65 -2.23 -17.96
C ASN A 83 9.70 -1.89 -16.48
N ILE A 84 10.69 -2.40 -15.74
CA ILE A 84 10.84 -2.18 -14.30
C ILE A 84 12.20 -1.56 -14.04
N LEU A 85 12.21 -0.53 -13.20
CA LEU A 85 13.42 0.18 -12.80
C LEU A 85 13.67 -0.04 -11.31
N VAL A 86 14.90 -0.42 -10.95
CA VAL A 86 15.39 -0.32 -9.57
C VAL A 86 15.84 1.11 -9.35
N CYS A 87 15.08 1.85 -8.55
CA CYS A 87 15.33 3.27 -8.29
C CYS A 87 16.46 3.47 -7.27
N THR A 88 16.44 2.67 -6.22
CA THR A 88 17.36 2.82 -5.09
C THR A 88 17.53 1.47 -4.38
N ILE A 89 18.72 1.27 -3.82
CA ILE A 89 19.04 0.20 -2.90
C ILE A 89 19.35 0.84 -1.55
N ASP A 90 18.67 0.42 -0.47
CA ASP A 90 19.02 0.74 0.90
C ASP A 90 19.83 -0.43 1.48
N ARG A 91 21.12 -0.24 1.60
CA ARG A 91 22.06 -1.21 2.15
C ARG A 91 22.55 -0.74 3.51
N GLN A 92 22.08 -1.38 4.57
CA GLN A 92 22.45 -1.07 5.96
C GLN A 92 22.28 0.43 6.33
N GLY A 93 21.26 1.09 5.75
CA GLY A 93 20.98 2.49 5.98
C GLY A 93 21.65 3.45 4.97
N GLU A 94 22.52 2.99 4.10
CA GLU A 94 23.06 3.77 2.99
C GLU A 94 22.15 3.65 1.75
N LEU A 95 21.78 4.79 1.17
CA LEU A 95 20.96 4.86 -0.04
C LEU A 95 21.85 4.96 -1.27
N ILE A 96 21.75 3.96 -2.14
CA ILE A 96 22.55 3.83 -3.36
C ILE A 96 21.61 3.93 -4.56
N ILE A 97 21.85 4.88 -5.47
CA ILE A 97 21.26 4.85 -6.81
C ILE A 97 22.14 3.91 -7.65
N PRO A 98 21.62 2.71 -8.01
CA PRO A 98 22.48 1.70 -8.62
C PRO A 98 22.82 2.02 -10.07
N ASP A 99 24.08 1.85 -10.44
CA ASP A 99 24.54 1.77 -11.83
C ASP A 99 24.36 0.35 -12.40
N GLY A 100 24.72 0.14 -13.68
CA GLY A 100 24.58 -1.16 -14.35
C GLY A 100 25.36 -2.30 -13.70
N ASN A 101 26.46 -2.00 -13.01
CA ASN A 101 27.37 -2.97 -12.39
C ASN A 101 26.99 -3.29 -10.93
N ALA A 102 26.15 -2.46 -10.32
CA ALA A 102 25.71 -2.67 -8.96
C ALA A 102 25.03 -4.04 -8.82
N THR A 103 25.36 -4.76 -7.74
CA THR A 103 24.83 -6.10 -7.46
C THR A 103 23.94 -6.06 -6.22
N MET A 104 22.78 -6.72 -6.28
CA MET A 104 21.89 -6.89 -5.14
C MET A 104 22.46 -7.89 -4.15
N GLN A 105 22.46 -7.52 -2.86
CA GLN A 105 22.99 -8.35 -1.77
C GLN A 105 21.86 -8.78 -0.82
N ILE A 106 22.08 -9.89 -0.13
CA ILE A 106 21.18 -10.33 0.95
C ILE A 106 21.10 -9.21 2.01
N GLY A 107 19.88 -8.89 2.43
CA GLY A 107 19.61 -7.81 3.38
C GLY A 107 19.31 -6.46 2.75
N ASP A 108 19.62 -6.24 1.47
CA ASP A 108 19.27 -5.01 0.76
C ASP A 108 17.74 -4.80 0.75
N LYS A 109 17.32 -3.55 0.93
CA LYS A 109 15.95 -3.13 0.61
C LYS A 109 15.99 -2.42 -0.73
N ILE A 110 15.38 -3.03 -1.74
CA ILE A 110 15.33 -2.48 -3.10
C ILE A 110 14.01 -1.75 -3.33
N TYR A 111 14.09 -0.59 -3.96
CA TYR A 111 12.93 0.20 -4.36
C TYR A 111 12.78 0.11 -5.87
N VAL A 112 11.70 -0.52 -6.32
CA VAL A 112 11.44 -0.83 -7.73
C VAL A 112 10.16 -0.15 -8.21
N THR A 113 10.18 0.39 -9.42
CA THR A 113 9.03 1.05 -10.03
C THR A 113 8.71 0.49 -11.41
N GLY A 114 7.43 0.51 -11.75
CA GLY A 114 6.92 0.09 -13.04
C GLY A 114 5.41 0.23 -13.13
N LYS A 115 4.85 -0.17 -14.29
CA LYS A 115 3.40 -0.27 -14.44
C LYS A 115 2.85 -1.39 -13.55
N ARG A 116 1.60 -1.23 -13.07
CA ARG A 116 0.97 -2.23 -12.18
C ARG A 116 1.04 -3.66 -12.73
N VAL A 117 0.82 -3.84 -14.02
CA VAL A 117 0.86 -5.16 -14.67
C VAL A 117 2.27 -5.77 -14.61
N ASP A 118 3.29 -4.98 -14.97
CA ASP A 118 4.68 -5.43 -14.95
C ASP A 118 5.15 -5.73 -13.51
N MET A 119 4.73 -4.91 -12.55
CA MET A 119 5.02 -5.11 -11.13
C MET A 119 4.35 -6.37 -10.56
N ALA A 120 3.14 -6.71 -11.01
CA ALA A 120 2.48 -7.97 -10.63
C ALA A 120 3.24 -9.20 -11.19
N LEU A 121 3.75 -9.12 -12.42
CA LEU A 121 4.59 -10.17 -13.02
C LEU A 121 5.92 -10.30 -12.27
N PHE A 122 6.56 -9.19 -11.94
CA PHE A 122 7.78 -9.18 -11.12
C PHE A 122 7.55 -9.78 -9.74
N HIS A 123 6.45 -9.39 -9.08
CA HIS A 123 6.08 -9.95 -7.79
C HIS A 123 5.87 -11.47 -7.87
N SER A 124 5.22 -11.96 -8.93
CA SER A 124 5.07 -13.41 -9.15
C SER A 124 6.42 -14.12 -9.35
N TYR A 125 7.40 -13.45 -9.98
CA TYR A 125 8.75 -13.99 -10.18
C TYR A 125 9.50 -14.21 -8.86
N ILE A 126 9.37 -13.30 -7.92
CA ILE A 126 10.00 -13.45 -6.58
C ILE A 126 9.29 -14.50 -5.71
N LYS A 127 8.30 -15.21 -6.27
CA LYS A 127 7.55 -16.32 -5.66
C LYS A 127 7.01 -15.99 -4.27
N PRO A 128 6.19 -14.95 -4.12
CA PRO A 128 5.57 -14.65 -2.86
C PRO A 128 4.58 -15.75 -2.48
N LYS A 129 4.34 -15.94 -1.20
CA LYS A 129 3.16 -16.64 -0.73
C LYS A 129 1.92 -15.80 -1.08
N SER A 130 1.16 -16.21 -2.10
CA SER A 130 -0.05 -15.48 -2.50
C SER A 130 -1.14 -15.63 -1.46
N ILE A 131 -1.83 -14.54 -1.14
CA ILE A 131 -3.00 -14.55 -0.26
C ILE A 131 -4.22 -15.00 -1.07
N LYS A 132 -4.76 -16.17 -0.72
CA LYS A 132 -5.98 -16.75 -1.31
C LYS A 132 -7.16 -16.70 -0.35
N LYS A 133 -6.86 -16.70 0.95
CA LYS A 133 -7.86 -16.67 2.03
C LYS A 133 -7.53 -15.54 2.98
N LEU A 134 -8.49 -14.63 3.17
CA LEU A 134 -8.39 -13.48 4.08
C LEU A 134 -9.46 -13.58 5.16
N LEU A 135 -9.05 -13.50 6.43
CA LEU A 135 -9.94 -13.36 7.56
C LEU A 135 -10.03 -11.89 7.95
N LEU A 136 -11.23 -11.34 7.99
CA LEU A 136 -11.49 -9.98 8.49
C LEU A 136 -12.17 -10.05 9.85
N ILE A 137 -11.70 -9.26 10.80
CA ILE A 137 -12.33 -9.10 12.13
C ILE A 137 -12.83 -7.67 12.27
N GLY A 138 -14.16 -7.52 12.29
CA GLY A 138 -14.87 -6.26 12.39
C GLY A 138 -15.47 -5.76 11.07
N ALA A 139 -16.81 -5.60 11.01
CA ALA A 139 -17.58 -5.07 9.89
C ALA A 139 -17.68 -3.53 9.95
N GLY A 140 -16.53 -2.86 9.93
CA GLY A 140 -16.45 -1.40 9.92
C GLY A 140 -16.39 -0.81 8.50
N ARG A 141 -16.29 0.54 8.42
CA ARG A 141 -16.16 1.25 7.12
C ARG A 141 -14.94 0.84 6.32
N ILE A 142 -13.82 0.55 6.98
CA ILE A 142 -12.60 0.07 6.29
C ILE A 142 -12.89 -1.27 5.64
N SER A 143 -13.52 -2.21 6.35
CA SER A 143 -13.91 -3.53 5.82
C SER A 143 -14.88 -3.39 4.65
N TYR A 144 -15.84 -2.46 4.72
CA TYR A 144 -16.77 -2.16 3.62
C TYR A 144 -16.02 -1.72 2.35
N TYR A 145 -15.11 -0.75 2.46
CA TYR A 145 -14.32 -0.29 1.31
C TYR A 145 -13.37 -1.38 0.81
N LEU A 146 -12.75 -2.13 1.72
CA LEU A 146 -11.84 -3.20 1.36
C LEU A 146 -12.55 -4.30 0.55
N LEU A 147 -13.72 -4.75 0.98
CA LEU A 147 -14.53 -5.73 0.28
C LEU A 147 -14.95 -5.24 -1.11
N ASN A 148 -15.34 -3.97 -1.24
CA ASN A 148 -15.63 -3.38 -2.55
C ASN A 148 -14.40 -3.37 -3.49
N ILE A 149 -13.19 -3.12 -2.97
CA ILE A 149 -11.95 -3.15 -3.74
C ILE A 149 -11.61 -4.59 -4.16
N LEU A 150 -11.80 -5.55 -3.24
CA LEU A 150 -11.45 -6.95 -3.46
C LEU A 150 -12.50 -7.75 -4.25
N LYS A 151 -13.67 -7.19 -4.52
CA LYS A 151 -14.82 -7.87 -5.15
C LYS A 151 -14.47 -8.64 -6.43
N ASN A 152 -13.53 -8.13 -7.22
CA ASN A 152 -13.09 -8.77 -8.48
C ASN A 152 -11.82 -9.61 -8.32
N ASN A 153 -11.31 -9.76 -7.10
CA ASN A 153 -10.12 -10.54 -6.83
C ASN A 153 -10.53 -11.99 -6.47
N ARG A 154 -9.63 -12.95 -6.77
CA ARG A 154 -9.85 -14.36 -6.47
C ARG A 154 -9.55 -14.73 -5.00
N ILE A 155 -9.78 -13.81 -4.07
CA ILE A 155 -9.52 -13.98 -2.64
C ILE A 155 -10.82 -14.38 -1.95
N LYS A 156 -10.80 -15.51 -1.26
CA LYS A 156 -11.92 -15.93 -0.41
C LYS A 156 -11.85 -15.16 0.90
N VAL A 157 -12.92 -14.42 1.22
CA VAL A 157 -12.99 -13.63 2.44
C VAL A 157 -14.00 -14.22 3.40
N LYS A 158 -13.60 -14.35 4.68
CA LYS A 158 -14.48 -14.56 5.81
C LYS A 158 -14.43 -13.33 6.71
N LEU A 159 -15.58 -12.89 7.20
CA LEU A 159 -15.71 -11.74 8.09
C LEU A 159 -16.37 -12.17 9.40
N ILE A 160 -15.77 -11.83 10.53
CA ILE A 160 -16.35 -12.00 11.85
C ILE A 160 -16.79 -10.64 12.39
N GLU A 161 -18.06 -10.52 12.79
CA GLU A 161 -18.62 -9.29 13.37
C GLU A 161 -19.52 -9.63 14.57
N GLN A 162 -19.33 -8.87 15.66
CA GLN A 162 -20.03 -9.08 16.92
C GLN A 162 -21.48 -8.54 16.90
N LYS A 163 -21.73 -7.49 16.11
CA LYS A 163 -23.04 -6.81 16.06
C LYS A 163 -23.91 -7.39 14.97
N MET A 164 -25.09 -7.93 15.38
CA MET A 164 -26.05 -8.58 14.50
C MET A 164 -26.47 -7.69 13.32
N ASP A 165 -26.79 -6.42 13.57
CA ASP A 165 -27.23 -5.46 12.55
C ASP A 165 -26.18 -5.28 11.45
N ARG A 166 -24.90 -5.19 11.84
CA ARG A 166 -23.78 -5.07 10.91
C ARG A 166 -23.52 -6.37 10.16
N ALA A 167 -23.53 -7.50 10.86
CA ALA A 167 -23.35 -8.81 10.24
C ALA A 167 -24.41 -9.05 9.15
N GLN A 168 -25.68 -8.76 9.44
CA GLN A 168 -26.77 -8.85 8.48
C GLN A 168 -26.59 -7.90 7.29
N THR A 169 -26.24 -6.64 7.54
CA THR A 169 -25.98 -5.66 6.48
C THR A 169 -24.86 -6.13 5.55
N PHE A 170 -23.74 -6.61 6.11
CA PHE A 170 -22.61 -7.07 5.30
C PHE A 170 -22.93 -8.35 4.51
N SER A 171 -23.68 -9.28 5.09
CA SER A 171 -24.14 -10.49 4.42
C SER A 171 -25.04 -10.17 3.21
N GLN A 172 -25.88 -9.14 3.30
CA GLN A 172 -26.74 -8.69 2.19
C GLN A 172 -25.96 -7.95 1.10
N VAL A 173 -25.01 -7.08 1.49
CA VAL A 173 -24.23 -6.24 0.55
C VAL A 173 -23.13 -7.04 -0.16
N PHE A 174 -22.56 -8.05 0.52
CA PHE A 174 -21.46 -8.88 0.03
C PHE A 174 -21.81 -10.37 0.10
N PRO A 175 -22.70 -10.85 -0.76
CA PRO A 175 -23.17 -12.27 -0.71
C PRO A 175 -22.05 -13.28 -0.97
N GLU A 176 -20.93 -12.86 -1.57
CA GLU A 176 -19.73 -13.68 -1.79
C GLU A 176 -18.85 -13.84 -0.56
N VAL A 177 -19.10 -13.07 0.52
CA VAL A 177 -18.33 -13.11 1.76
C VAL A 177 -19.03 -13.99 2.80
N SER A 178 -18.28 -14.91 3.39
CA SER A 178 -18.78 -15.69 4.54
C SER A 178 -18.78 -14.80 5.78
N VAL A 179 -19.95 -14.39 6.26
CA VAL A 179 -20.10 -13.55 7.45
C VAL A 179 -20.50 -14.40 8.64
N ILE A 180 -19.72 -14.33 9.72
CA ILE A 180 -19.93 -15.03 10.99
C ILE A 180 -20.33 -13.99 12.05
N LEU A 181 -21.41 -14.24 12.74
CA LEU A 181 -21.83 -13.47 13.91
C LEU A 181 -21.10 -14.01 15.13
N GLY A 182 -20.25 -13.20 15.74
CA GLY A 182 -19.53 -13.59 16.95
C GLY A 182 -18.46 -12.59 17.35
N ASP A 183 -17.88 -12.83 18.50
CA ASP A 183 -16.76 -12.04 19.02
C ASP A 183 -15.44 -12.53 18.38
N GLY A 184 -14.93 -11.76 17.43
CA GLY A 184 -13.67 -12.06 16.73
C GLY A 184 -12.40 -11.97 17.60
N THR A 185 -12.52 -11.60 18.87
CA THR A 185 -11.42 -11.64 19.85
C THR A 185 -11.43 -12.92 20.70
N ALA A 186 -12.53 -13.68 20.63
CA ALA A 186 -12.66 -14.93 21.37
C ALA A 186 -11.84 -16.05 20.73
N LYS A 187 -10.88 -16.57 21.49
CA LYS A 187 -9.97 -17.63 21.04
C LYS A 187 -10.73 -18.85 20.52
N ASP A 188 -11.76 -19.28 21.21
CA ASP A 188 -12.51 -20.50 20.86
C ASP A 188 -13.20 -20.35 19.50
N LEU A 189 -13.83 -19.19 19.22
CA LEU A 189 -14.42 -18.90 17.94
C LEU A 189 -13.36 -18.88 16.81
N LEU A 190 -12.20 -18.26 17.07
CA LEU A 190 -11.11 -18.22 16.07
C LEU A 190 -10.59 -19.63 15.73
N LEU A 191 -10.51 -20.52 16.71
CA LEU A 191 -10.12 -21.91 16.49
C LEU A 191 -11.22 -22.71 15.78
N GLU A 192 -12.47 -22.55 16.17
CA GLU A 192 -13.65 -23.16 15.51
C GLU A 192 -13.72 -22.78 14.04
N GLU A 193 -13.51 -21.48 13.73
CA GLU A 193 -13.50 -20.96 12.36
C GLU A 193 -12.20 -21.25 11.59
N SER A 194 -11.32 -22.08 12.19
CA SER A 194 -10.04 -22.51 11.60
C SER A 194 -9.16 -21.34 11.15
N ALA A 195 -9.00 -20.32 11.99
CA ALA A 195 -8.26 -19.10 11.69
C ALA A 195 -6.83 -19.38 11.16
N ALA A 196 -6.15 -20.41 11.68
CA ALA A 196 -4.82 -20.84 11.22
C ALA A 196 -4.76 -21.28 9.74
N SER A 197 -5.92 -21.56 9.10
CA SER A 197 -5.99 -21.96 7.69
C SER A 197 -6.00 -20.77 6.71
N TYR A 198 -6.01 -19.54 7.22
CA TYR A 198 -5.99 -18.32 6.41
C TYR A 198 -4.57 -17.88 6.10
N ASP A 199 -4.38 -17.33 4.90
CA ASP A 199 -3.07 -16.81 4.48
C ASP A 199 -2.79 -15.43 5.09
N ALA A 200 -3.87 -14.66 5.32
CA ALA A 200 -3.79 -13.34 5.96
C ALA A 200 -4.97 -13.10 6.88
N VAL A 201 -4.77 -12.22 7.86
CA VAL A 201 -5.82 -11.70 8.74
C VAL A 201 -5.73 -10.18 8.81
N ALA A 202 -6.89 -9.50 8.94
CA ALA A 202 -6.96 -8.09 9.22
C ALA A 202 -7.87 -7.82 10.41
N THR A 203 -7.29 -7.31 11.52
CA THR A 203 -8.01 -6.91 12.74
C THR A 203 -8.39 -5.44 12.64
N LEU A 204 -9.68 -5.17 12.40
CA LEU A 204 -10.23 -3.85 12.04
C LEU A 204 -11.35 -3.39 12.98
N THR A 205 -11.37 -3.88 14.22
CA THR A 205 -12.37 -3.51 15.24
C THR A 205 -12.26 -2.04 15.66
N GLY A 206 -13.13 -1.59 16.55
CA GLY A 206 -13.10 -0.25 17.14
C GLY A 206 -12.04 -0.05 18.21
N VAL A 207 -11.50 -1.13 18.79
CA VAL A 207 -10.64 -1.13 19.98
C VAL A 207 -9.22 -1.56 19.58
N ASP A 208 -8.27 -0.67 19.79
CA ASP A 208 -6.88 -0.87 19.35
C ASP A 208 -6.21 -2.04 20.09
N GLU A 209 -6.43 -2.15 21.40
CA GLU A 209 -5.88 -3.22 22.22
C GLU A 209 -6.37 -4.61 21.80
N GLU A 210 -7.67 -4.72 21.50
CA GLU A 210 -8.24 -5.95 20.97
C GLU A 210 -7.61 -6.33 19.63
N ASN A 211 -7.44 -5.36 18.72
CA ASN A 211 -6.81 -5.59 17.43
C ASN A 211 -5.38 -6.10 17.60
N ILE A 212 -4.60 -5.51 18.51
CA ILE A 212 -3.21 -5.88 18.77
C ILE A 212 -3.13 -7.28 19.35
N ILE A 213 -3.86 -7.56 20.45
CA ILE A 213 -3.81 -8.84 21.15
C ILE A 213 -4.29 -9.98 20.22
N THR A 214 -5.39 -9.74 19.51
CA THR A 214 -5.91 -10.73 18.54
C THR A 214 -4.93 -11.00 17.42
N SER A 215 -4.27 -9.95 16.89
CA SER A 215 -3.24 -10.10 15.87
C SER A 215 -2.05 -10.92 16.38
N MET A 216 -1.56 -10.66 17.58
CA MET A 216 -0.47 -11.42 18.20
C MET A 216 -0.86 -12.89 18.40
N PHE A 217 -2.08 -13.17 18.84
CA PHE A 217 -2.58 -14.53 18.95
C PHE A 217 -2.60 -15.24 17.58
N LEU A 218 -3.15 -14.59 16.56
CA LEU A 218 -3.23 -15.14 15.19
C LEU A 218 -1.84 -15.34 14.57
N GLU A 219 -0.89 -14.46 14.88
CA GLU A 219 0.50 -14.64 14.49
C GLU A 219 1.12 -15.88 15.12
N SER A 220 0.84 -16.15 16.41
CA SER A 220 1.30 -17.36 17.10
C SER A 220 0.77 -18.65 16.49
N LEU A 221 -0.35 -18.60 15.73
CA LEU A 221 -0.88 -19.70 14.94
C LEU A 221 -0.18 -19.90 13.59
N GLY A 222 0.82 -19.08 13.26
CA GLY A 222 1.62 -19.19 12.05
C GLY A 222 1.01 -18.52 10.81
N ILE A 223 0.07 -17.58 10.98
CA ILE A 223 -0.49 -16.81 9.86
C ILE A 223 0.60 -15.90 9.28
N HIS A 224 0.74 -15.95 7.93
CA HIS A 224 1.85 -15.30 7.25
C HIS A 224 1.75 -13.78 7.17
N LYS A 225 0.54 -13.23 7.14
CA LYS A 225 0.34 -11.78 7.02
C LYS A 225 -0.73 -11.32 7.98
N ASN A 226 -0.33 -10.53 8.95
CA ASN A 226 -1.23 -9.89 9.89
C ASN A 226 -1.32 -8.40 9.58
N ILE A 227 -2.53 -7.86 9.52
CA ILE A 227 -2.80 -6.45 9.28
C ILE A 227 -3.60 -5.93 10.46
N THR A 228 -2.99 -5.05 11.26
CA THR A 228 -3.54 -4.61 12.54
C THR A 228 -3.86 -3.13 12.49
N LYS A 229 -5.12 -2.77 12.66
CA LYS A 229 -5.52 -1.37 12.75
C LYS A 229 -5.25 -0.82 14.15
N VAL A 230 -4.52 0.30 14.20
CA VAL A 230 -4.23 1.04 15.43
C VAL A 230 -4.51 2.53 15.19
N ASN A 231 -5.40 3.13 16.00
CA ASN A 231 -5.74 4.55 15.88
C ASN A 231 -4.85 5.44 16.76
N ARG A 232 -4.37 4.91 17.89
CA ARG A 232 -3.52 5.61 18.85
C ARG A 232 -2.05 5.36 18.54
N THR A 233 -1.38 6.38 18.00
CA THR A 233 0.04 6.29 17.62
C THR A 233 0.98 6.04 18.80
N SER A 234 0.59 6.41 20.03
CA SER A 234 1.38 6.11 21.24
C SER A 234 1.54 4.61 21.51
N LEU A 235 0.63 3.77 21.03
CA LEU A 235 0.76 2.33 21.16
C LEU A 235 1.83 1.74 20.24
N LEU A 236 2.20 2.45 19.16
CA LEU A 236 3.20 1.99 18.19
C LEU A 236 4.60 1.89 18.80
N GLU A 237 4.88 2.66 19.84
CA GLU A 237 6.18 2.65 20.54
C GLU A 237 6.35 1.38 21.41
N ILE A 238 5.23 0.73 21.76
CA ILE A 238 5.21 -0.42 22.67
C ILE A 238 5.11 -1.74 21.89
N ILE A 239 4.61 -1.68 20.64
CA ILE A 239 4.38 -2.88 19.83
C ILE A 239 5.67 -3.24 19.13
N ASP A 240 6.28 -4.36 19.52
CA ASP A 240 7.32 -5.00 18.72
C ASP A 240 6.67 -5.69 17.52
N THR A 241 6.89 -5.13 16.34
CA THR A 241 6.28 -5.66 15.11
C THR A 241 7.20 -6.64 14.43
N SER A 242 6.72 -7.86 14.26
CA SER A 242 7.38 -8.84 13.40
C SER A 242 7.32 -8.43 11.91
N GLU A 243 8.16 -9.04 11.08
CA GLU A 243 8.15 -8.84 9.62
C GLU A 243 6.81 -9.27 8.98
N THR A 244 6.01 -10.08 9.67
CA THR A 244 4.70 -10.58 9.21
C THR A 244 3.57 -9.63 9.53
N THR A 245 3.74 -8.72 10.49
CA THR A 245 2.70 -7.80 10.95
C THR A 245 2.84 -6.42 10.32
N THR A 246 1.76 -5.97 9.67
CA THR A 246 1.62 -4.62 9.13
C THR A 246 0.65 -3.82 9.97
N ILE A 247 1.13 -2.77 10.63
CA ILE A 247 0.24 -1.85 11.35
C ILE A 247 -0.29 -0.79 10.39
N VAL A 248 -1.60 -0.57 10.43
CA VAL A 248 -2.28 0.46 9.67
C VAL A 248 -2.90 1.51 10.59
N THR A 249 -2.53 2.76 10.40
CA THR A 249 -3.05 3.88 11.18
C THR A 249 -3.82 4.84 10.26
N PRO A 250 -5.16 4.81 10.26
CA PRO A 250 -5.96 5.62 9.35
C PRO A 250 -5.67 7.13 9.44
N LYS A 251 -5.34 7.62 10.64
CA LYS A 251 -4.96 9.02 10.86
C LYS A 251 -3.65 9.37 10.15
N SER A 252 -2.61 8.54 10.28
CA SER A 252 -1.31 8.78 9.64
C SER A 252 -1.44 8.77 8.12
N ILE A 253 -2.14 7.78 7.55
CA ILE A 253 -2.39 7.69 6.11
C ILE A 253 -3.13 8.94 5.60
N ALA A 254 -4.11 9.45 6.36
CA ALA A 254 -4.80 10.68 6.00
C ALA A 254 -3.91 11.92 6.11
N VAL A 255 -3.10 12.02 7.17
CA VAL A 255 -2.13 13.11 7.36
C VAL A 255 -1.13 13.13 6.21
N ASP A 256 -0.56 12.00 5.84
CA ASP A 256 0.36 11.90 4.72
C ASP A 256 -0.30 12.39 3.42
N THR A 257 -1.52 11.97 3.14
CA THR A 257 -2.28 12.44 1.96
C THR A 257 -2.48 13.96 1.97
N VAL A 258 -2.82 14.55 3.12
CA VAL A 258 -3.00 16.00 3.26
C VAL A 258 -1.66 16.72 3.11
N MET A 259 -0.61 16.23 3.76
CA MET A 259 0.73 16.82 3.69
C MET A 259 1.29 16.79 2.26
N HIS A 260 1.10 15.69 1.53
CA HIS A 260 1.45 15.58 0.11
C HIS A 260 0.75 16.65 -0.72
N PHE A 261 -0.55 16.82 -0.51
CA PHE A 261 -1.33 17.84 -1.21
C PHE A 261 -0.87 19.27 -0.88
N VAL A 262 -0.65 19.58 0.41
CA VAL A 262 -0.23 20.92 0.87
C VAL A 262 1.16 21.24 0.33
N ARG A 263 2.12 20.33 0.46
CA ARG A 263 3.49 20.51 -0.06
C ARG A 263 3.49 20.68 -1.57
N GLY A 264 2.71 19.86 -2.28
CA GLY A 264 2.52 19.98 -3.73
C GLY A 264 2.02 21.39 -4.12
N ARG A 265 1.06 21.95 -3.37
CA ARG A 265 0.56 23.31 -3.63
C ARG A 265 1.51 24.43 -3.20
N TYR A 266 2.22 24.26 -2.09
CA TYR A 266 3.17 25.26 -1.61
C TYR A 266 4.35 25.43 -2.57
N ASN A 267 4.86 24.30 -3.09
CA ASN A 267 5.93 24.29 -4.08
C ASN A 267 5.45 24.67 -5.50
N ALA A 268 4.13 24.63 -5.76
CA ALA A 268 3.52 24.91 -7.06
C ALA A 268 3.33 26.39 -7.37
N LYS A 269 3.80 27.33 -6.54
CA LYS A 269 3.75 28.76 -6.93
C LYS A 269 4.53 29.03 -8.23
N ASP A 270 5.51 28.14 -8.58
CA ASP A 270 6.26 28.18 -9.84
C ASP A 270 6.48 26.82 -10.50
N SER A 271 5.99 25.69 -9.95
CA SER A 271 6.21 24.35 -10.51
C SER A 271 4.92 23.56 -10.66
N SER A 272 4.85 22.76 -11.75
CA SER A 272 3.75 21.86 -12.08
C SER A 272 3.80 20.54 -11.27
N LEU A 273 4.10 20.62 -9.96
CA LEU A 273 4.17 19.46 -9.06
C LEU A 273 2.77 18.94 -8.75
N ASP A 274 2.49 17.68 -9.12
CA ASP A 274 1.20 17.02 -8.89
C ASP A 274 1.17 16.22 -7.58
N ALA A 275 2.29 15.57 -7.24
CA ALA A 275 2.38 14.74 -6.05
C ALA A 275 3.82 14.66 -5.50
N LEU A 276 3.91 14.51 -4.19
CA LEU A 276 5.15 14.25 -3.46
C LEU A 276 4.90 13.09 -2.51
N HIS A 277 5.74 12.07 -2.53
CA HIS A 277 5.69 10.95 -1.61
C HIS A 277 7.04 10.76 -0.92
N HIS A 278 7.00 10.42 0.36
CA HIS A 278 8.18 10.04 1.11
C HIS A 278 8.25 8.51 1.23
N VAL A 279 9.38 7.95 0.91
CA VAL A 279 9.67 6.53 1.00
C VAL A 279 10.89 6.32 1.88
N ALA A 280 11.15 5.11 2.34
CA ALA A 280 12.29 4.80 3.21
C ALA A 280 12.36 5.69 4.47
N ASN A 281 11.23 5.82 5.19
CA ASN A 281 11.10 6.66 6.39
C ASN A 281 11.49 8.14 6.13
N GLY A 282 11.10 8.68 4.98
CA GLY A 282 11.33 10.07 4.61
C GLY A 282 12.69 10.38 3.99
N ARG A 283 13.54 9.38 3.81
CA ARG A 283 14.89 9.54 3.21
C ARG A 283 14.89 9.61 1.68
N ILE A 284 13.83 9.12 1.03
CA ILE A 284 13.63 9.20 -0.41
C ILE A 284 12.38 10.02 -0.66
N GLU A 285 12.51 11.05 -1.49
CA GLU A 285 11.38 11.82 -1.98
C GLU A 285 11.07 11.41 -3.43
N THR A 286 9.81 11.11 -3.71
CA THR A 286 9.33 10.85 -5.06
C THR A 286 8.39 11.97 -5.46
N LEU A 287 8.73 12.66 -6.54
CA LEU A 287 8.02 13.83 -7.04
C LEU A 287 7.33 13.49 -8.36
N GLN A 288 6.07 13.85 -8.52
CA GLN A 288 5.35 13.77 -9.79
C GLN A 288 5.11 15.18 -10.32
N PHE A 289 5.54 15.42 -11.56
CA PHE A 289 5.35 16.71 -12.25
C PHE A 289 4.52 16.54 -13.51
N GLN A 290 3.67 17.52 -13.78
CA GLN A 290 3.03 17.67 -15.07
C GLN A 290 3.88 18.59 -15.96
N ILE A 291 4.38 18.06 -17.08
CA ILE A 291 5.15 18.83 -18.04
C ILE A 291 4.17 19.56 -18.98
N LYS A 292 4.18 20.90 -18.91
CA LYS A 292 3.43 21.79 -19.82
C LYS A 292 4.31 22.19 -21.00
N GLU A 293 3.69 22.64 -22.11
CA GLU A 293 4.41 23.03 -23.33
C GLU A 293 5.48 24.10 -23.13
N ASN A 294 5.26 25.02 -22.19
CA ASN A 294 6.20 26.09 -21.86
C ASN A 294 7.28 25.69 -20.84
N ASN A 295 7.35 24.40 -20.44
CA ASN A 295 8.36 23.93 -19.51
C ASN A 295 9.73 23.80 -20.22
N LYS A 296 10.83 24.20 -19.55
CA LYS A 296 12.20 24.20 -20.10
C LYS A 296 12.69 22.81 -20.54
N ILE A 297 12.08 21.72 -20.02
CA ILE A 297 12.44 20.33 -20.36
C ILE A 297 11.50 19.73 -21.42
N ALA A 298 10.45 20.44 -21.82
CA ALA A 298 9.52 19.96 -22.85
C ALA A 298 10.24 19.82 -24.20
N GLY A 299 10.03 18.71 -24.90
CA GLY A 299 10.63 18.45 -26.21
C GLY A 299 12.08 18.01 -26.20
N LYS A 300 12.79 18.03 -25.07
CA LYS A 300 14.19 17.58 -24.95
C LYS A 300 14.27 16.06 -24.72
N LYS A 301 15.35 15.45 -25.16
CA LYS A 301 15.69 14.06 -24.83
C LYS A 301 16.20 13.99 -23.39
N LEU A 302 15.99 12.85 -22.71
CA LEU A 302 16.50 12.65 -21.35
C LEU A 302 18.03 12.78 -21.26
N SER A 303 18.73 12.37 -22.31
CA SER A 303 20.21 12.48 -22.44
C SER A 303 20.72 13.92 -22.57
N GLU A 304 19.81 14.87 -22.85
CA GLU A 304 20.13 16.29 -22.99
C GLU A 304 19.80 17.10 -21.70
N LEU A 305 19.28 16.40 -20.69
CA LEU A 305 18.87 17.00 -19.41
C LEU A 305 19.93 16.72 -18.35
N GLU A 306 20.37 17.78 -17.69
CA GLU A 306 21.23 17.70 -16.51
C GLU A 306 20.36 17.72 -15.25
N PHE A 307 20.53 16.74 -14.39
CA PHE A 307 19.87 16.64 -13.10
C PHE A 307 20.89 16.81 -11.97
N ALA A 308 20.45 17.33 -10.84
CA ALA A 308 21.25 17.37 -9.65
C ALA A 308 21.66 15.96 -9.20
N ASN A 309 22.78 15.84 -8.50
CA ASN A 309 23.22 14.57 -7.93
C ASN A 309 22.13 13.97 -7.03
N GLY A 310 21.91 12.66 -7.16
CA GLY A 310 20.89 11.96 -6.37
C GLY A 310 19.47 12.04 -6.95
N VAL A 311 19.28 12.60 -8.15
CA VAL A 311 17.97 12.65 -8.84
C VAL A 311 17.91 11.59 -9.93
N LEU A 312 16.82 10.79 -9.94
CA LEU A 312 16.54 9.78 -10.95
C LEU A 312 15.11 9.97 -11.50
N ILE A 313 14.95 9.88 -12.82
CA ILE A 313 13.63 9.79 -13.44
C ILE A 313 13.11 8.35 -13.33
N ALA A 314 12.12 8.16 -12.47
CA ALA A 314 11.56 6.84 -12.19
C ALA A 314 10.53 6.38 -13.22
N ALA A 315 9.74 7.31 -13.79
CA ALA A 315 8.76 7.01 -14.82
C ALA A 315 8.39 8.24 -15.64
N ILE A 316 7.98 8.03 -16.89
CA ILE A 316 7.39 9.05 -17.76
C ILE A 316 6.05 8.51 -18.26
N ILE A 317 5.00 9.32 -18.10
CA ILE A 317 3.65 8.95 -18.51
C ILE A 317 3.21 9.92 -19.61
N ARG A 318 2.87 9.37 -20.78
CA ARG A 318 2.34 10.13 -21.93
C ARG A 318 1.02 9.54 -22.37
N ASN A 319 -0.01 10.40 -22.55
CA ASN A 319 -1.35 9.99 -23.03
C ASN A 319 -1.91 8.77 -22.26
N GLY A 320 -1.61 8.71 -20.95
CA GLY A 320 -2.08 7.63 -20.09
C GLY A 320 -1.32 6.29 -20.21
N LYS A 321 -0.22 6.27 -20.97
CA LYS A 321 0.67 5.10 -21.14
C LYS A 321 2.01 5.34 -20.49
#